data_593457f19671dd0f41f1336c9a53b970
#
_entry.id   593457f19671dd0f41f1336c9a53b970
#
_cell.length_a   1.000
_cell.length_b   1.000
_cell.length_c   1.000
_cell.angle_alpha   90.00
_cell.angle_beta   90.00
_cell.angle_gamma   90.00
#
_symmetry.space_group_name_H-M   'P 1'
#
loop_
_entity.id
_entity.type
_entity.pdbx_description
1 polymer ?
#
loop_
_entity_poly.entity_id
_entity_poly.type
_entity_poly.pdbx_seq_one_letter_code
_entity_poly.pdbx_strand_id
1 'polypeptide(L)'
;MQNTTTKKLQKILETTNERDLFLVGHMYIENTIDRIFEKRFHIPSKSIDSTLFTLNLKMDILTESGLIKGNLKKNVELLARIRNRYAHKLEPNEQRIGNYIRELQYLGPASKPNDRYAKYRICVIRTFSALVKL
;
A
#
# COMPACT_ATOMS: atom_id res chain seq x y z
N MET A 1 -18.64 -7.84 1.63
CA MET A 1 -18.37 -7.74 3.08
C MET A 1 -16.86 -7.67 3.30
N GLN A 2 -16.39 -6.70 4.08
CA GLN A 2 -14.98 -6.59 4.41
C GLN A 2 -14.61 -7.72 5.38
N ASN A 3 -13.42 -8.29 5.22
CA ASN A 3 -12.93 -9.26 6.17
C ASN A 3 -12.46 -8.56 7.46
N THR A 4 -12.25 -9.35 8.52
CA THR A 4 -11.86 -8.82 9.83
C THR A 4 -10.54 -8.05 9.79
N THR A 5 -9.58 -8.51 8.97
CA THR A 5 -8.27 -7.86 8.83
C THR A 5 -8.40 -6.47 8.20
N THR A 6 -9.25 -6.34 7.18
CA THR A 6 -9.49 -5.05 6.53
C THR A 6 -10.14 -4.07 7.49
N LYS A 7 -11.13 -4.52 8.27
CA LYS A 7 -11.78 -3.67 9.30
C LYS A 7 -10.79 -3.23 10.37
N LYS A 8 -9.88 -4.11 10.78
CA LYS A 8 -8.85 -3.79 11.75
C LYS A 8 -7.92 -2.71 11.24
N LEU A 9 -7.47 -2.83 9.99
CA LEU A 9 -6.63 -1.80 9.37
C LEU A 9 -7.37 -0.46 9.30
N GLN A 10 -8.62 -0.47 8.87
CA GLN A 10 -9.44 0.73 8.78
C GLN A 10 -9.50 1.46 10.12
N LYS A 11 -9.76 0.74 11.20
CA LYS A 11 -9.83 1.31 12.55
C LYS A 11 -8.49 1.90 12.98
N ILE A 12 -7.39 1.20 12.70
CA ILE A 12 -6.05 1.69 13.02
C ILE A 12 -5.76 2.99 12.28
N LEU A 13 -6.07 3.07 10.99
CA LEU A 13 -5.81 4.26 10.19
C LEU A 13 -6.64 5.46 10.64
N GLU A 14 -7.86 5.23 11.13
CA GLU A 14 -8.73 6.30 11.64
C GLU A 14 -8.18 6.94 12.92
N THR A 15 -7.42 6.18 13.72
CA THR A 15 -6.93 6.63 15.02
C THR A 15 -5.44 6.99 15.02
N THR A 16 -4.76 6.81 13.90
CA THR A 16 -3.32 7.02 13.79
C THR A 16 -3.02 8.46 13.35
N ASN A 17 -1.98 9.07 13.91
CA ASN A 17 -1.57 10.41 13.51
C ASN A 17 -1.03 10.41 12.07
N GLU A 18 -0.89 11.60 11.49
CA GLU A 18 -0.53 11.78 10.09
C GLU A 18 0.76 11.08 9.70
N ARG A 19 1.82 11.22 10.49
CA ARG A 19 3.12 10.63 10.19
C ARG A 19 3.05 9.10 10.20
N ASP A 20 2.49 8.55 11.27
CA ASP A 20 2.37 7.11 11.44
C ASP A 20 1.38 6.50 10.44
N LEU A 21 0.41 7.29 9.99
CA LEU A 21 -0.55 6.86 8.98
C LEU A 21 0.14 6.27 7.75
N PHE A 22 1.12 6.99 7.21
CA PHE A 22 1.83 6.55 6.01
C PHE A 22 2.73 5.36 6.26
N LEU A 23 3.38 5.31 7.43
CA LEU A 23 4.24 4.19 7.80
C LEU A 23 3.41 2.91 8.04
N VAL A 24 2.33 3.03 8.79
CA VAL A 24 1.47 1.88 9.12
C VAL A 24 0.76 1.35 7.87
N GLY A 25 0.21 2.24 7.05
CA GLY A 25 -0.47 1.83 5.82
C GLY A 25 0.45 1.04 4.91
N HIS A 26 1.65 1.54 4.69
CA HIS A 26 2.63 0.86 3.82
C HIS A 26 3.08 -0.48 4.42
N MET A 27 3.27 -0.55 5.73
CA MET A 27 3.68 -1.79 6.39
C MET A 27 2.65 -2.91 6.19
N TYR A 28 1.36 -2.60 6.30
CA TYR A 28 0.31 -3.58 6.04
C TYR A 28 0.32 -4.07 4.59
N ILE A 29 0.57 -3.16 3.65
CA ILE A 29 0.68 -3.51 2.22
C ILE A 29 1.88 -4.44 1.98
N GLU A 30 3.06 -4.09 2.48
CA GLU A 30 4.27 -4.91 2.32
C GLU A 30 4.09 -6.30 2.92
N ASN A 31 3.56 -6.38 4.14
CA ASN A 31 3.36 -7.67 4.80
C ASN A 31 2.39 -8.54 4.00
N THR A 32 1.37 -7.96 3.41
CA THR A 32 0.40 -8.70 2.60
C THR A 32 1.05 -9.22 1.32
N ILE A 33 1.87 -8.41 0.67
CA ILE A 33 2.61 -8.82 -0.53
C ILE A 33 3.55 -9.98 -0.20
N ASP A 34 4.26 -9.90 0.90
CA ASP A 34 5.17 -10.97 1.33
C ASP A 34 4.43 -12.29 1.57
N ARG A 35 3.23 -12.22 2.16
CA ARG A 35 2.40 -13.41 2.35
C ARG A 35 1.96 -14.04 1.03
N ILE A 36 1.70 -13.23 0.02
CA ILE A 36 1.36 -13.75 -1.31
C ILE A 36 2.51 -14.61 -1.83
N PHE A 37 3.75 -14.12 -1.70
CA PHE A 37 4.92 -14.86 -2.17
C PHE A 37 5.15 -16.14 -1.36
N GLU A 38 4.92 -16.12 -0.05
CA GLU A 38 5.02 -17.33 0.76
C GLU A 38 3.99 -18.38 0.37
N LYS A 39 2.73 -17.95 0.21
CA LYS A 39 1.61 -18.88 0.00
C LYS A 39 1.44 -19.34 -1.44
N ARG A 40 1.54 -18.41 -2.39
CA ARG A 40 1.26 -18.73 -3.79
C ARG A 40 2.50 -19.19 -4.55
N PHE A 41 3.67 -18.66 -4.21
CA PHE A 41 4.92 -18.98 -4.90
C PHE A 41 5.82 -19.90 -4.07
N HIS A 42 5.42 -20.19 -2.83
CA HIS A 42 6.17 -21.07 -1.91
C HIS A 42 7.61 -20.63 -1.68
N ILE A 43 7.85 -19.30 -1.69
CA ILE A 43 9.17 -18.75 -1.46
C ILE A 43 9.40 -18.67 0.05
N PRO A 44 10.55 -19.15 0.55
CA PRO A 44 10.85 -19.08 1.99
C PRO A 44 10.96 -17.64 2.47
N SER A 45 10.53 -17.38 3.71
CA SER A 45 10.59 -16.05 4.33
C SER A 45 11.98 -15.43 4.24
N LYS A 46 13.04 -16.24 4.43
CA LYS A 46 14.42 -15.76 4.33
C LYS A 46 14.72 -15.13 2.97
N SER A 47 14.21 -15.73 1.89
CA SER A 47 14.42 -15.21 0.53
C SER A 47 13.56 -13.97 0.28
N ILE A 48 12.34 -13.95 0.81
CA ILE A 48 11.42 -12.82 0.69
C ILE A 48 12.01 -11.58 1.37
N ASP A 49 12.66 -11.76 2.53
CA ASP A 49 13.26 -10.67 3.30
C ASP A 49 14.62 -10.24 2.76
N SER A 50 15.16 -10.91 1.75
CA SER A 50 16.44 -10.54 1.14
C SER A 50 16.40 -9.13 0.56
N THR A 51 17.48 -8.36 0.72
CA THR A 51 17.61 -7.03 0.13
C THR A 51 17.60 -7.06 -1.40
N LEU A 52 17.89 -8.21 -2.01
CA LEU A 52 17.87 -8.39 -3.46
C LEU A 52 16.44 -8.58 -3.98
N PHE A 53 15.52 -9.03 -3.13
CA PHE A 53 14.11 -9.22 -3.51
C PHE A 53 13.32 -7.98 -3.10
N THR A 54 13.49 -6.92 -3.89
CA THR A 54 12.89 -5.61 -3.60
C THR A 54 11.39 -5.58 -3.83
N LEU A 55 10.73 -4.57 -3.27
CA LEU A 55 9.31 -4.35 -3.51
C LEU A 55 9.01 -4.16 -4.99
N ASN A 56 9.86 -3.40 -5.71
CA ASN A 56 9.69 -3.21 -7.15
C ASN A 56 9.73 -4.53 -7.91
N LEU A 57 10.67 -5.40 -7.59
CA LEU A 57 10.76 -6.71 -8.22
C LEU A 57 9.53 -7.56 -7.89
N LYS A 58 9.09 -7.56 -6.64
CA LYS A 58 7.87 -8.27 -6.23
C LYS A 58 6.66 -7.82 -7.05
N MET A 59 6.51 -6.50 -7.21
CA MET A 59 5.39 -5.95 -7.96
C MET A 59 5.46 -6.29 -9.45
N ASP A 60 6.66 -6.29 -10.03
CA ASP A 60 6.84 -6.71 -11.42
C ASP A 60 6.43 -8.17 -11.61
N ILE A 61 6.83 -9.05 -10.70
CA ILE A 61 6.47 -10.47 -10.77
C ILE A 61 4.95 -10.66 -10.69
N LEU A 62 4.29 -9.98 -9.73
CA LEU A 62 2.84 -10.09 -9.59
C LEU A 62 2.10 -9.57 -10.84
N THR A 63 2.60 -8.50 -11.45
CA THR A 63 2.00 -7.94 -12.66
C THR A 63 2.22 -8.86 -13.85
N GLU A 64 3.43 -9.32 -14.07
CA GLU A 64 3.77 -10.19 -15.21
C GLU A 64 3.09 -11.56 -15.11
N SER A 65 2.85 -12.05 -13.89
CA SER A 65 2.12 -13.30 -13.69
C SER A 65 0.61 -13.16 -13.88
N GLY A 66 0.12 -11.93 -14.09
CA GLY A 66 -1.31 -11.68 -14.28
C GLY A 66 -2.13 -11.63 -13.00
N LEU A 67 -1.49 -11.68 -11.83
CA LEU A 67 -2.21 -11.65 -10.56
C LEU A 67 -2.74 -10.28 -10.21
N ILE A 68 -2.08 -9.21 -10.64
CA ILE A 68 -2.52 -7.85 -10.39
C ILE A 68 -2.52 -7.01 -11.67
N LYS A 69 -3.35 -5.97 -11.67
CA LYS A 69 -3.43 -5.01 -12.77
C LYS A 69 -2.50 -3.82 -12.52
N GLY A 70 -2.23 -3.05 -13.58
CA GLY A 70 -1.33 -1.90 -13.51
C GLY A 70 -1.77 -0.82 -12.53
N ASN A 71 -3.08 -0.60 -12.34
CA ASN A 71 -3.57 0.39 -11.39
C ASN A 71 -3.26 0.00 -9.94
N LEU A 72 -3.33 -1.28 -9.60
CA LEU A 72 -2.96 -1.77 -8.28
C LEU A 72 -1.44 -1.63 -8.06
N LYS A 73 -0.65 -2.01 -9.06
CA LYS A 73 0.81 -1.83 -9.04
C LYS A 73 1.16 -0.36 -8.80
N LYS A 74 0.52 0.55 -9.54
CA LYS A 74 0.77 1.98 -9.41
C LYS A 74 0.47 2.49 -8.00
N ASN A 75 -0.63 2.03 -7.39
CA ASN A 75 -0.97 2.41 -6.02
C ASN A 75 0.11 1.97 -5.04
N VAL A 76 0.60 0.74 -5.14
CA VAL A 76 1.66 0.25 -4.25
C VAL A 76 2.92 1.10 -4.41
N GLU A 77 3.30 1.44 -5.64
CA GLU A 77 4.47 2.28 -5.91
C GLU A 77 4.30 3.68 -5.30
N LEU A 78 3.13 4.29 -5.45
CA LEU A 78 2.84 5.61 -4.89
C LEU A 78 2.85 5.60 -3.36
N LEU A 79 2.27 4.56 -2.75
CA LEU A 79 2.28 4.40 -1.30
C LEU A 79 3.71 4.26 -0.77
N ALA A 80 4.57 3.54 -1.50
CA ALA A 80 5.99 3.42 -1.16
C ALA A 80 6.71 4.77 -1.22
N ARG A 81 6.44 5.57 -2.25
CA ARG A 81 7.03 6.90 -2.39
C ARG A 81 6.60 7.84 -1.26
N ILE A 82 5.33 7.82 -0.88
CA ILE A 82 4.81 8.61 0.23
C ILE A 82 5.52 8.21 1.53
N ARG A 83 5.56 6.90 1.80
CA ARG A 83 6.22 6.37 2.99
C ARG A 83 7.70 6.78 3.05
N ASN A 84 8.41 6.70 1.94
CA ASN A 84 9.83 7.04 1.89
C ASN A 84 10.08 8.52 2.19
N ARG A 85 9.19 9.40 1.75
CA ARG A 85 9.30 10.82 2.08
C ARG A 85 9.21 11.07 3.57
N TYR A 86 8.28 10.38 4.25
CA TYR A 86 8.11 10.53 5.70
C TYR A 86 9.19 9.82 6.51
N ALA A 87 9.74 8.72 6.00
CA ALA A 87 10.78 7.96 6.71
C ALA A 87 12.15 8.62 6.66
N HIS A 88 12.45 9.37 5.58
CA HIS A 88 13.80 9.87 5.33
C HIS A 88 13.91 11.40 5.39
N LYS A 89 12.84 12.12 5.68
CA LYS A 89 12.84 13.58 5.75
C LYS A 89 12.26 14.05 7.09
N LEU A 90 12.97 14.96 7.76
CA LEU A 90 12.45 15.61 8.95
C LEU A 90 11.26 16.51 8.60
N GLU A 91 11.36 17.21 7.49
CA GLU A 91 10.28 18.06 6.96
C GLU A 91 9.95 17.59 5.56
N PRO A 92 8.99 16.64 5.41
CA PRO A 92 8.63 16.14 4.10
C PRO A 92 7.97 17.24 3.25
N ASN A 93 8.20 17.19 1.95
CA ASN A 93 7.60 18.15 1.01
C ASN A 93 6.10 17.84 0.86
N GLU A 94 5.27 18.65 1.54
CA GLU A 94 3.83 18.45 1.58
C GLU A 94 3.17 18.52 0.19
N GLN A 95 3.67 19.39 -0.69
CA GLN A 95 3.13 19.49 -2.04
C GLN A 95 3.39 18.22 -2.84
N ARG A 96 4.58 17.66 -2.73
CA ARG A 96 4.94 16.43 -3.45
C ARG A 96 4.10 15.25 -2.94
N ILE A 97 3.94 15.14 -1.62
CA ILE A 97 3.09 14.12 -1.02
C ILE A 97 1.65 14.27 -1.47
N GLY A 98 1.13 15.49 -1.48
CA GLY A 98 -0.21 15.77 -1.99
C GLY A 98 -0.37 15.38 -3.44
N ASN A 99 0.65 15.58 -4.27
CA ASN A 99 0.64 15.16 -5.66
C ASN A 99 0.57 13.63 -5.80
N TYR A 100 1.36 12.91 -5.00
CA TYR A 100 1.29 11.43 -4.98
C TYR A 100 -0.10 10.94 -4.58
N ILE A 101 -0.69 11.53 -3.54
CA ILE A 101 -2.02 11.14 -3.09
C ILE A 101 -3.06 11.39 -4.19
N ARG A 102 -2.95 12.51 -4.91
CA ARG A 102 -3.86 12.79 -6.03
C ARG A 102 -3.78 11.74 -7.13
N GLU A 103 -2.61 11.17 -7.38
CA GLU A 103 -2.42 10.13 -8.39
C GLU A 103 -2.94 8.76 -7.98
N LEU A 104 -3.20 8.54 -6.67
CA LEU A 104 -3.71 7.26 -6.20
C LEU A 104 -5.05 6.93 -6.87
N GLN A 105 -5.18 5.68 -7.30
CA GLN A 105 -6.40 5.17 -7.92
C GLN A 105 -7.36 4.70 -6.84
N TYR A 106 -8.65 5.03 -6.98
CA TYR A 106 -9.66 4.62 -6.01
C TYR A 106 -9.91 3.11 -5.99
N LEU A 107 -9.62 2.41 -7.07
CA LEU A 107 -9.88 0.97 -7.22
C LEU A 107 -11.35 0.59 -6.96
N GLY A 108 -12.25 1.48 -7.36
CA GLY A 108 -13.67 1.37 -7.14
C GLY A 108 -14.33 2.73 -7.29
N PRO A 109 -15.52 2.91 -6.72
CA PRO A 109 -16.22 4.18 -6.84
C PRO A 109 -15.41 5.33 -6.24
N ALA A 110 -15.24 6.39 -7.03
CA ALA A 110 -14.56 7.60 -6.56
C ALA A 110 -15.44 8.30 -5.52
N SER A 111 -14.80 8.93 -4.55
CA SER A 111 -15.48 9.78 -3.59
C SER A 111 -14.86 11.17 -3.63
N LYS A 112 -15.52 12.15 -3.02
CA LYS A 112 -15.00 13.52 -2.92
C LYS A 112 -14.67 13.82 -1.47
N PRO A 113 -13.55 13.29 -0.94
CA PRO A 113 -13.18 13.55 0.44
C PRO A 113 -12.82 15.01 0.65
N ASN A 114 -13.08 15.51 1.84
CA ASN A 114 -12.80 16.90 2.18
C ASN A 114 -11.31 17.18 2.36
N ASP A 115 -10.51 16.15 2.61
CA ASP A 115 -9.08 16.30 2.73
C ASP A 115 -8.33 15.16 2.07
N ARG A 116 -7.03 15.39 1.79
CA ARG A 116 -6.20 14.43 1.09
C ARG A 116 -5.90 13.17 1.91
N TYR A 117 -5.92 13.28 3.22
CA TYR A 117 -5.67 12.12 4.08
C TYR A 117 -6.83 11.14 4.03
N ALA A 118 -8.05 11.65 3.86
CA ALA A 118 -9.21 10.79 3.64
C ALA A 118 -9.05 9.99 2.35
N LYS A 119 -8.59 10.61 1.28
CA LYS A 119 -8.30 9.89 0.02
C LYS A 119 -7.23 8.83 0.22
N TYR A 120 -6.15 9.15 0.93
CA TYR A 120 -5.10 8.19 1.23
C TYR A 120 -5.67 6.97 1.96
N ARG A 121 -6.46 7.19 3.02
CA ARG A 121 -7.06 6.09 3.78
C ARG A 121 -7.93 5.20 2.91
N ILE A 122 -8.77 5.79 2.08
CA ILE A 122 -9.63 5.04 1.16
C ILE A 122 -8.78 4.18 0.21
N CYS A 123 -7.79 4.77 -0.42
CA CYS A 123 -6.97 4.07 -1.40
C CYS A 123 -6.11 2.98 -0.78
N VAL A 124 -5.54 3.21 0.41
CA VAL A 124 -4.76 2.20 1.12
C VAL A 124 -5.63 1.01 1.50
N ILE A 125 -6.83 1.26 2.01
CA ILE A 125 -7.74 0.18 2.42
C ILE A 125 -8.17 -0.64 1.21
N ARG A 126 -8.50 0.01 0.10
CA ARG A 126 -8.91 -0.69 -1.12
C ARG A 126 -7.75 -1.46 -1.76
N THR A 127 -6.55 -0.91 -1.73
CA THR A 127 -5.34 -1.61 -2.19
C THR A 127 -5.08 -2.85 -1.33
N PHE A 128 -5.12 -2.69 -0.03
CA PHE A 128 -4.95 -3.79 0.92
C PHE A 128 -6.01 -4.87 0.71
N SER A 129 -7.27 -4.47 0.58
CA SER A 129 -8.37 -5.41 0.39
C SER A 129 -8.22 -6.21 -0.91
N ALA A 130 -7.76 -5.56 -1.99
CA ALA A 130 -7.50 -6.25 -3.26
C ALA A 130 -6.36 -7.27 -3.13
N LEU A 131 -5.29 -6.91 -2.42
CA LEU A 131 -4.15 -7.81 -2.21
C LEU A 131 -4.50 -9.01 -1.31
N VAL A 132 -5.29 -8.79 -0.28
CA VAL A 132 -5.69 -9.86 0.66
C VAL A 132 -6.49 -10.95 -0.06
N LYS A 133 -7.19 -10.62 -1.12
CA LYS A 133 -7.98 -11.58 -1.90
C LYS A 133 -7.12 -12.50 -2.78
N LEU A 134 -5.87 -12.17 -2.96
CA LEU A 134 -4.95 -12.99 -3.74
C LEU A 134 -4.44 -14.19 -2.95
#